data_a67e80c8f2c9986d8e2ef5a2c0b36464
#
_entry.id   a67e80c8f2c9986d8e2ef5a2c0b36464
#
_cell.length_a   1.000
_cell.length_b   1.000
_cell.length_c   1.000
_cell.angle_alpha   90.00
_cell.angle_beta   90.00
_cell.angle_gamma   90.00
#
_symmetry.space_group_name_H-M   'P 1'
#
loop_
_entity.id
_entity.type
_entity.pdbx_description
1 polymer ?
#
loop_
_entity_poly.entity_id
_entity_poly.type
_entity_poly.pdbx_seq_one_letter_code
_entity_poly.pdbx_strand_id
1 'polypeptide(L)'
;MTGDASGSLGTRQERKLRTRQALLDAALRLLADGSLASLSLREVTREVGIVPTAFYRHFASMDELGVALAEESMRTLRAMLRDARRKPTDDAISGSVAILVDQVRKHESHFQFLVRERYGGVADVRRAIATELRLLGSELATDLARFPGMAEWDPDDLRMAADLMVAGMLSIVMALLEVGPHPQGLAEVVDVAERQLRLIAIGMVHWHSTPR
;
A
#
# COMPACT_ATOMS: atom_id res chain seq x y z
N MET A 1 -19.89 19.77 42.56
CA MET A 1 -20.58 19.09 41.44
C MET A 1 -19.86 19.48 40.15
N THR A 2 -18.77 18.82 39.86
CA THR A 2 -18.00 18.99 38.62
C THR A 2 -17.65 17.59 38.12
N GLY A 3 -18.57 17.01 37.38
CA GLY A 3 -18.39 15.70 36.79
C GLY A 3 -19.20 15.63 35.51
N ASP A 4 -18.62 15.09 34.46
CA ASP A 4 -19.26 14.54 33.25
C ASP A 4 -19.23 15.31 31.93
N ALA A 5 -18.25 16.21 31.71
CA ALA A 5 -18.00 16.74 30.36
C ALA A 5 -17.01 15.89 29.54
N SER A 6 -16.14 15.11 30.17
CA SER A 6 -15.07 14.34 29.49
C SER A 6 -15.56 13.06 28.83
N GLY A 7 -16.53 12.36 29.39
CA GLY A 7 -17.07 11.11 28.86
C GLY A 7 -17.88 11.27 27.58
N SER A 8 -18.61 12.38 27.46
CA SER A 8 -19.45 12.69 26.29
C SER A 8 -18.65 13.07 25.05
N LEU A 9 -17.50 13.72 25.23
CA LEU A 9 -16.58 14.10 24.13
C LEU A 9 -15.89 12.87 23.53
N GLY A 10 -15.45 11.91 24.37
CA GLY A 10 -14.83 10.66 23.93
C GLY A 10 -15.77 9.82 23.06
N THR A 11 -17.00 9.61 23.51
CA THR A 11 -18.00 8.81 22.75
C THR A 11 -18.40 9.44 21.42
N ARG A 12 -18.47 10.79 21.32
CA ARG A 12 -18.76 11.50 20.06
C ARG A 12 -17.60 11.40 19.07
N GLN A 13 -16.37 11.56 19.53
CA GLN A 13 -15.17 11.44 18.74
C GLN A 13 -15.01 10.01 18.22
N GLU A 14 -15.18 9.02 19.07
CA GLU A 14 -15.14 7.60 18.70
C GLU A 14 -16.19 7.25 17.65
N ARG A 15 -17.41 7.75 17.80
CA ARG A 15 -18.48 7.55 16.81
C ARG A 15 -18.13 8.19 15.47
N LYS A 16 -17.52 9.39 15.48
CA LYS A 16 -17.06 10.06 14.26
C LYS A 16 -15.99 9.25 13.55
N LEU A 17 -14.98 8.74 14.27
CA LEU A 17 -13.92 7.91 13.71
C LEU A 17 -14.47 6.58 13.15
N ARG A 18 -15.37 5.93 13.87
CA ARG A 18 -16.03 4.70 13.43
C ARG A 18 -16.81 4.88 12.13
N THR A 19 -17.59 5.98 12.02
CA THR A 19 -18.32 6.27 10.78
C THR A 19 -17.39 6.60 9.63
N ARG A 20 -16.28 7.33 9.88
CA ARG A 20 -15.27 7.61 8.86
C ARG A 20 -14.65 6.30 8.36
N GLN A 21 -14.29 5.38 9.24
CA GLN A 21 -13.76 4.07 8.86
C GLN A 21 -14.78 3.26 8.07
N ALA A 22 -16.03 3.21 8.51
CA ALA A 22 -17.09 2.50 7.80
C ALA A 22 -17.28 3.01 6.35
N LEU A 23 -17.09 4.32 6.11
CA LEU A 23 -17.14 4.90 4.76
C LEU A 23 -15.96 4.44 3.90
N LEU A 24 -14.75 4.36 4.45
CA LEU A 24 -13.57 3.85 3.76
C LEU A 24 -13.73 2.36 3.43
N ASP A 25 -14.18 1.56 4.40
CA ASP A 25 -14.40 0.12 4.22
C ASP A 25 -15.50 -0.16 3.17
N ALA A 26 -16.59 0.62 3.18
CA ALA A 26 -17.65 0.51 2.21
C ALA A 26 -17.17 0.88 0.81
N ALA A 27 -16.43 1.97 0.67
CA ALA A 27 -15.84 2.36 -0.60
C ALA A 27 -14.90 1.26 -1.14
N LEU A 28 -14.03 0.71 -0.30
CA LEU A 28 -13.10 -0.35 -0.69
C LEU A 28 -13.83 -1.60 -1.19
N ARG A 29 -14.92 -2.01 -0.52
CA ARG A 29 -15.74 -3.14 -0.99
C ARG A 29 -16.41 -2.86 -2.33
N LEU A 30 -16.99 -1.66 -2.51
CA LEU A 30 -17.66 -1.27 -3.74
C LEU A 30 -16.69 -1.10 -4.93
N LEU A 31 -15.43 -0.87 -4.65
CA LEU A 31 -14.36 -0.73 -5.63
C LEU A 31 -13.74 -2.07 -6.06
N ALA A 32 -14.18 -3.21 -5.51
CA ALA A 32 -13.66 -4.52 -5.91
C ALA A 32 -13.79 -4.74 -7.43
N ASP A 33 -14.93 -4.37 -8.02
CA ASP A 33 -15.23 -4.55 -9.44
C ASP A 33 -15.30 -3.23 -10.24
N GLY A 34 -15.03 -2.07 -9.60
CA GLY A 34 -15.22 -0.74 -10.19
C GLY A 34 -14.02 0.19 -10.01
N SER A 35 -14.11 1.38 -10.62
CA SER A 35 -13.15 2.48 -10.41
C SER A 35 -13.75 3.56 -9.53
N LEU A 36 -12.89 4.33 -8.86
CA LEU A 36 -13.32 5.45 -8.03
C LEU A 36 -14.08 6.53 -8.84
N ALA A 37 -13.71 6.73 -10.10
CA ALA A 37 -14.37 7.67 -10.99
C ALA A 37 -15.84 7.31 -11.28
N SER A 38 -16.21 6.04 -11.16
CA SER A 38 -17.59 5.55 -11.37
C SER A 38 -18.38 5.40 -10.07
N LEU A 39 -17.71 5.45 -8.90
CA LEU A 39 -18.33 5.27 -7.59
C LEU A 39 -19.08 6.53 -7.15
N SER A 40 -20.37 6.40 -6.85
CA SER A 40 -21.18 7.53 -6.40
C SER A 40 -21.23 7.63 -4.86
N LEU A 41 -21.34 8.87 -4.36
CA LEU A 41 -21.56 9.16 -2.94
C LEU A 41 -22.81 8.44 -2.39
N ARG A 42 -23.86 8.30 -3.22
CA ARG A 42 -25.11 7.64 -2.81
C ARG A 42 -24.90 6.14 -2.57
N GLU A 43 -24.08 5.48 -3.36
CA GLU A 43 -23.77 4.06 -3.17
C GLU A 43 -23.01 3.85 -1.87
N VAL A 44 -21.96 4.64 -1.61
CA VAL A 44 -21.16 4.55 -0.39
C VAL A 44 -22.00 4.83 0.86
N THR A 45 -22.83 5.89 0.84
CA THR A 45 -23.66 6.24 2.01
C THR A 45 -24.78 5.24 2.26
N ARG A 46 -25.35 4.64 1.21
CA ARG A 46 -26.33 3.56 1.31
C ARG A 46 -25.71 2.31 1.93
N GLU A 47 -24.50 1.94 1.54
CA GLU A 47 -23.77 0.79 2.07
C GLU A 47 -23.50 0.94 3.58
N VAL A 48 -23.25 2.16 4.05
CA VAL A 48 -23.03 2.47 5.48
C VAL A 48 -24.32 2.69 6.26
N GLY A 49 -25.45 2.89 5.57
CA GLY A 49 -26.75 3.17 6.20
C GLY A 49 -26.87 4.59 6.75
N ILE A 50 -26.21 5.58 6.13
CA ILE A 50 -26.30 6.99 6.51
C ILE A 50 -26.89 7.84 5.38
N VAL A 51 -27.45 9.01 5.75
CA VAL A 51 -27.94 9.96 4.76
C VAL A 51 -26.77 10.66 4.04
N PRO A 52 -26.89 11.01 2.75
CA PRO A 52 -25.84 11.68 1.97
C PRO A 52 -25.26 12.94 2.62
N THR A 53 -26.08 13.73 3.32
CA THR A 53 -25.63 14.93 4.03
C THR A 53 -24.69 14.63 5.21
N ALA A 54 -24.76 13.44 5.78
CA ALA A 54 -23.86 13.02 6.86
C ALA A 54 -22.44 12.72 6.34
N PHE A 55 -22.28 12.33 5.08
CA PHE A 55 -20.98 12.11 4.44
C PHE A 55 -20.08 13.35 4.55
N TYR A 56 -20.62 14.53 4.28
CA TYR A 56 -19.86 15.79 4.28
C TYR A 56 -19.30 16.21 5.64
N ARG A 57 -19.67 15.51 6.73
CA ARG A 57 -19.03 15.66 8.05
C ARG A 57 -17.71 14.92 8.16
N HIS A 58 -17.41 14.04 7.21
CA HIS A 58 -16.24 13.14 7.21
C HIS A 58 -15.30 13.39 6.04
N PHE A 59 -15.84 13.71 4.87
CA PHE A 59 -15.11 13.98 3.64
C PHE A 59 -15.79 15.10 2.85
N ALA A 60 -15.03 16.05 2.33
CA ALA A 60 -15.57 17.15 1.53
C ALA A 60 -16.03 16.71 0.13
N SER A 61 -15.45 15.60 -0.38
CA SER A 61 -15.76 15.05 -1.70
C SER A 61 -15.45 13.55 -1.78
N MET A 62 -15.88 12.92 -2.87
CA MET A 62 -15.48 11.54 -3.19
C MET A 62 -13.97 11.44 -3.48
N ASP A 63 -13.36 12.49 -4.04
CA ASP A 63 -11.92 12.55 -4.27
C ASP A 63 -11.15 12.55 -2.94
N GLU A 64 -11.60 13.32 -1.93
CA GLU A 64 -11.00 13.30 -0.59
C GLU A 64 -11.12 11.92 0.07
N LEU A 65 -12.27 11.25 -0.08
CA LEU A 65 -12.44 9.87 0.38
C LEU A 65 -11.44 8.94 -0.32
N GLY A 66 -11.27 9.08 -1.64
CA GLY A 66 -10.31 8.30 -2.43
C GLY A 66 -8.86 8.54 -2.01
N VAL A 67 -8.48 9.79 -1.74
CA VAL A 67 -7.14 10.13 -1.21
C VAL A 67 -6.92 9.48 0.16
N ALA A 68 -7.90 9.59 1.06
CA ALA A 68 -7.81 8.97 2.38
C ALA A 68 -7.72 7.44 2.31
N LEU A 69 -8.42 6.81 1.35
CA LEU A 69 -8.34 5.38 1.09
C LEU A 69 -6.96 4.97 0.54
N ALA A 70 -6.37 5.77 -0.34
CA ALA A 70 -5.01 5.55 -0.85
C ALA A 70 -3.98 5.62 0.28
N GLU A 71 -4.05 6.63 1.13
CA GLU A 71 -3.18 6.78 2.30
C GLU A 71 -3.32 5.62 3.29
N GLU A 72 -4.55 5.15 3.54
CA GLU A 72 -4.80 4.02 4.44
C GLU A 72 -4.24 2.72 3.86
N SER A 73 -4.49 2.45 2.58
CA SER A 73 -3.97 1.28 1.88
C SER A 73 -2.43 1.27 1.89
N MET A 74 -1.79 2.40 1.67
CA MET A 74 -0.34 2.54 1.72
C MET A 74 0.22 2.42 3.15
N ARG A 75 -0.47 2.93 4.18
CA ARG A 75 -0.07 2.72 5.58
C ARG A 75 -0.07 1.23 5.93
N THR A 76 -1.10 0.51 5.50
CA THR A 76 -1.22 -0.95 5.67
C THR A 76 -0.01 -1.65 5.02
N LEU A 77 0.29 -1.33 3.76
CA LEU A 77 1.43 -1.89 3.03
C LEU A 77 2.78 -1.59 3.73
N ARG A 78 3.01 -0.38 4.20
CA ARG A 78 4.26 -0.03 4.91
C ARG A 78 4.39 -0.77 6.24
N ALA A 79 3.31 -0.93 7.00
CA ALA A 79 3.33 -1.70 8.24
C ALA A 79 3.77 -3.14 7.98
N MET A 80 3.20 -3.76 6.95
CA MET A 80 3.55 -5.13 6.53
C MET A 80 5.02 -5.27 6.13
N LEU A 81 5.53 -4.35 5.31
CA LEU A 81 6.92 -4.37 4.87
C LEU A 81 7.90 -4.19 6.04
N ARG A 82 7.56 -3.38 7.03
CA ARG A 82 8.36 -3.24 8.26
C ARG A 82 8.37 -4.54 9.08
N ASP A 83 7.23 -5.20 9.21
CA ASP A 83 7.12 -6.46 9.97
C ASP A 83 7.85 -7.60 9.24
N ALA A 84 7.83 -7.61 7.91
CA ALA A 84 8.59 -8.54 7.08
C ALA A 84 10.09 -8.44 7.32
N ARG A 85 10.63 -7.21 7.35
CA ARG A 85 12.08 -6.95 7.56
C ARG A 85 12.58 -7.36 8.95
N ARG A 86 11.69 -7.50 9.93
CA ARG A 86 12.05 -7.91 11.31
C ARG A 86 12.14 -9.42 11.51
N LYS A 87 11.65 -10.22 10.57
CA LYS A 87 11.67 -11.67 10.68
C LYS A 87 12.93 -12.20 10.01
N PRO A 88 13.89 -12.78 10.78
CA PRO A 88 15.03 -13.47 10.19
C PRO A 88 14.50 -14.68 9.41
N THR A 89 14.92 -14.82 8.17
CA THR A 89 14.65 -15.98 7.32
C THR A 89 15.99 -16.54 6.89
N ASP A 90 16.13 -17.86 6.88
CA ASP A 90 17.35 -18.56 6.42
C ASP A 90 17.61 -18.25 4.93
N ASP A 91 16.55 -17.98 4.18
CA ASP A 91 16.61 -17.44 2.82
C ASP A 91 15.82 -16.11 2.78
N ALA A 92 16.51 -14.99 2.79
CA ALA A 92 15.92 -13.66 2.81
C ALA A 92 15.03 -13.37 1.57
N ILE A 93 15.35 -13.96 0.42
CA ILE A 93 14.61 -13.75 -0.84
C ILE A 93 13.28 -14.51 -0.79
N SER A 94 13.33 -15.83 -0.59
CA SER A 94 12.11 -16.66 -0.53
C SER A 94 11.21 -16.24 0.61
N GLY A 95 11.77 -15.86 1.76
CA GLY A 95 11.01 -15.31 2.88
C GLY A 95 10.31 -14.01 2.54
N SER A 96 10.95 -13.11 1.82
CA SER A 96 10.34 -11.83 1.39
C SER A 96 9.20 -12.04 0.40
N VAL A 97 9.37 -12.96 -0.56
CA VAL A 97 8.32 -13.30 -1.53
C VAL A 97 7.13 -13.97 -0.83
N ALA A 98 7.38 -14.94 0.07
CA ALA A 98 6.30 -15.60 0.82
C ALA A 98 5.48 -14.60 1.65
N ILE A 99 6.14 -13.64 2.30
CA ILE A 99 5.47 -12.57 3.04
C ILE A 99 4.65 -11.70 2.10
N LEU A 100 5.19 -11.29 0.95
CA LEU A 100 4.44 -10.49 -0.03
C LEU A 100 3.19 -11.22 -0.52
N VAL A 101 3.29 -12.51 -0.86
CA VAL A 101 2.15 -13.34 -1.26
C VAL A 101 1.08 -13.41 -0.17
N ASP A 102 1.48 -13.68 1.07
CA ASP A 102 0.56 -13.73 2.22
C ASP A 102 -0.16 -12.40 2.43
N GLN A 103 0.56 -11.29 2.32
CA GLN A 103 0.01 -9.96 2.52
C GLN A 103 -0.92 -9.53 1.37
N VAL A 104 -0.55 -9.81 0.12
CA VAL A 104 -1.43 -9.53 -1.02
C VAL A 104 -2.76 -10.28 -0.87
N ARG A 105 -2.72 -11.55 -0.46
CA ARG A 105 -3.92 -12.34 -0.23
C ARG A 105 -4.78 -11.84 0.94
N LYS A 106 -4.15 -11.43 2.03
CA LYS A 106 -4.87 -10.90 3.21
C LYS A 106 -5.52 -9.55 2.98
N HIS A 107 -4.95 -8.75 2.10
CA HIS A 107 -5.35 -7.37 1.87
C HIS A 107 -5.62 -7.09 0.38
N GLU A 108 -6.14 -8.09 -0.32
CA GLU A 108 -6.34 -8.08 -1.77
C GLU A 108 -7.06 -6.81 -2.26
N SER A 109 -8.14 -6.42 -1.59
CA SER A 109 -8.93 -5.23 -1.97
C SER A 109 -8.10 -3.94 -1.93
N HIS A 110 -7.20 -3.78 -0.95
CA HIS A 110 -6.30 -2.63 -0.88
C HIS A 110 -5.30 -2.63 -2.04
N PHE A 111 -4.73 -3.79 -2.37
CA PHE A 111 -3.79 -3.90 -3.49
C PHE A 111 -4.49 -3.68 -4.83
N GLN A 112 -5.69 -4.25 -5.04
CA GLN A 112 -6.51 -4.03 -6.24
C GLN A 112 -6.81 -2.54 -6.42
N PHE A 113 -7.24 -1.85 -5.35
CA PHE A 113 -7.48 -0.42 -5.37
C PHE A 113 -6.23 0.38 -5.78
N LEU A 114 -5.09 0.14 -5.13
CA LEU A 114 -3.84 0.86 -5.42
C LEU A 114 -3.36 0.64 -6.85
N VAL A 115 -3.37 -0.61 -7.34
CA VAL A 115 -2.93 -0.94 -8.71
C VAL A 115 -3.84 -0.29 -9.74
N ARG A 116 -5.15 -0.32 -9.54
CA ARG A 116 -6.14 0.25 -10.46
C ARG A 116 -6.09 1.78 -10.47
N GLU A 117 -6.12 2.40 -9.29
CA GLU A 117 -6.21 3.85 -9.16
C GLU A 117 -4.87 4.57 -9.37
N ARG A 118 -3.74 3.86 -9.37
CA ARG A 118 -2.44 4.42 -9.78
C ARG A 118 -2.50 5.07 -11.17
N TYR A 119 -3.35 4.54 -12.05
CA TYR A 119 -3.60 5.05 -13.40
C TYR A 119 -5.07 5.45 -13.60
N GLY A 120 -5.85 5.54 -12.51
CA GLY A 120 -7.27 5.83 -12.53
C GLY A 120 -7.63 7.26 -12.97
N GLY A 121 -8.92 7.54 -13.09
CA GLY A 121 -9.45 8.83 -13.58
C GLY A 121 -9.24 10.01 -12.61
N VAL A 122 -9.16 9.77 -11.29
CA VAL A 122 -9.11 10.81 -10.26
C VAL A 122 -7.66 11.28 -10.03
N ALA A 123 -7.35 12.51 -10.45
CA ALA A 123 -5.99 13.05 -10.43
C ALA A 123 -5.39 13.15 -9.02
N ASP A 124 -6.19 13.51 -8.02
CA ASP A 124 -5.74 13.69 -6.64
C ASP A 124 -5.32 12.34 -6.03
N VAL A 125 -6.07 11.28 -6.31
CA VAL A 125 -5.75 9.92 -5.87
C VAL A 125 -4.48 9.41 -6.53
N ARG A 126 -4.31 9.63 -7.85
CA ARG A 126 -3.05 9.28 -8.53
C ARG A 126 -1.85 9.97 -7.90
N ARG A 127 -1.99 11.28 -7.58
CA ARG A 127 -0.91 12.05 -6.91
C ARG A 127 -0.62 11.52 -5.51
N ALA A 128 -1.65 11.19 -4.74
CA ALA A 128 -1.50 10.60 -3.41
C ALA A 128 -0.72 9.27 -3.49
N ILE A 129 -1.15 8.34 -4.35
CA ILE A 129 -0.47 7.05 -4.55
C ILE A 129 0.98 7.25 -4.99
N ALA A 130 1.24 8.13 -5.97
CA ALA A 130 2.60 8.40 -6.45
C ALA A 130 3.49 9.00 -5.34
N THR A 131 2.95 9.85 -4.48
CA THR A 131 3.68 10.42 -3.34
C THR A 131 4.02 9.35 -2.32
N GLU A 132 3.07 8.49 -1.99
CA GLU A 132 3.26 7.39 -1.06
C GLU A 132 4.29 6.36 -1.55
N LEU A 133 4.28 6.03 -2.85
CA LEU A 133 5.30 5.15 -3.45
C LEU A 133 6.70 5.77 -3.41
N ARG A 134 6.82 7.10 -3.63
CA ARG A 134 8.10 7.80 -3.49
C ARG A 134 8.61 7.77 -2.06
N LEU A 135 7.73 7.94 -1.07
CA LEU A 135 8.08 7.82 0.35
C LEU A 135 8.55 6.41 0.69
N LEU A 136 7.88 5.38 0.18
CA LEU A 136 8.29 3.99 0.33
C LEU A 136 9.70 3.75 -0.26
N GLY A 137 9.98 4.27 -1.46
CA GLY A 137 11.31 4.21 -2.07
C GLY A 137 12.38 4.92 -1.23
N SER A 138 12.05 6.07 -0.62
CA SER A 138 12.99 6.80 0.27
C SER A 138 13.28 6.04 1.56
N GLU A 139 12.26 5.42 2.17
CA GLU A 139 12.43 4.55 3.34
C GLU A 139 13.32 3.34 3.00
N LEU A 140 13.08 2.71 1.85
CA LEU A 140 13.87 1.58 1.39
C LEU A 140 15.32 1.96 1.09
N ALA A 141 15.58 3.10 0.44
CA ALA A 141 16.94 3.61 0.20
C ALA A 141 17.70 3.82 1.52
N THR A 142 17.01 4.37 2.54
CA THR A 142 17.58 4.53 3.89
C THR A 142 17.91 3.17 4.54
N ASP A 143 17.08 2.16 4.32
CA ASP A 143 17.35 0.82 4.82
C ASP A 143 18.52 0.15 4.07
N LEU A 144 18.58 0.30 2.75
CA LEU A 144 19.70 -0.20 1.93
C LEU A 144 21.04 0.38 2.36
N ALA A 145 21.11 1.66 2.70
CA ALA A 145 22.33 2.30 3.21
C ALA A 145 22.90 1.65 4.49
N ARG A 146 22.09 0.86 5.21
CA ARG A 146 22.52 0.14 6.43
C ARG A 146 23.11 -1.23 6.15
N PHE A 147 23.01 -1.73 4.92
CA PHE A 147 23.57 -3.04 4.57
C PHE A 147 25.10 -2.93 4.37
N PRO A 148 25.84 -3.94 4.81
CA PRO A 148 27.28 -4.02 4.55
C PRO A 148 27.57 -3.92 3.05
N GLY A 149 28.51 -3.04 2.67
CA GLY A 149 28.88 -2.80 1.28
C GLY A 149 28.04 -1.76 0.53
N MET A 150 26.95 -1.25 1.14
CA MET A 150 26.11 -0.19 0.54
C MET A 150 26.19 1.14 1.30
N ALA A 151 26.85 1.15 2.48
CA ALA A 151 26.97 2.35 3.31
C ALA A 151 27.75 3.50 2.62
N GLU A 152 28.63 3.17 1.67
CA GLU A 152 29.45 4.11 0.92
C GLU A 152 28.89 4.43 -0.48
N TRP A 153 27.71 3.89 -0.82
CA TRP A 153 27.08 4.18 -2.10
C TRP A 153 26.61 5.64 -2.17
N ASP A 154 26.68 6.19 -3.37
CA ASP A 154 26.07 7.47 -3.68
C ASP A 154 24.56 7.43 -3.36
N PRO A 155 24.00 8.47 -2.73
CA PRO A 155 22.57 8.53 -2.39
C PRO A 155 21.64 8.36 -3.61
N ASP A 156 22.04 8.82 -4.80
CA ASP A 156 21.26 8.66 -6.03
C ASP A 156 21.24 7.18 -6.48
N ASP A 157 22.34 6.45 -6.33
CA ASP A 157 22.39 5.02 -6.62
C ASP A 157 21.56 4.19 -5.65
N LEU A 158 21.59 4.53 -4.35
CA LEU A 158 20.71 3.91 -3.35
C LEU A 158 19.23 4.17 -3.70
N ARG A 159 18.90 5.38 -4.13
CA ARG A 159 17.56 5.74 -4.55
C ARG A 159 17.13 4.98 -5.79
N MET A 160 17.99 4.90 -6.80
CA MET A 160 17.75 4.14 -8.03
C MET A 160 17.50 2.65 -7.73
N ALA A 161 18.31 2.04 -6.87
CA ALA A 161 18.15 0.64 -6.46
C ALA A 161 16.81 0.43 -5.72
N ALA A 162 16.45 1.33 -4.80
CA ALA A 162 15.18 1.28 -4.09
C ALA A 162 13.97 1.44 -5.03
N ASP A 163 14.03 2.37 -5.98
CA ASP A 163 12.95 2.59 -6.95
C ASP A 163 12.79 1.37 -7.89
N LEU A 164 13.89 0.71 -8.28
CA LEU A 164 13.86 -0.55 -9.04
C LEU A 164 13.19 -1.68 -8.23
N MET A 165 13.53 -1.83 -6.95
CA MET A 165 12.90 -2.82 -6.07
C MET A 165 11.39 -2.55 -5.89
N VAL A 166 10.98 -1.30 -5.71
CA VAL A 166 9.56 -0.91 -5.61
C VAL A 166 8.83 -1.21 -6.92
N ALA A 167 9.43 -0.93 -8.07
CA ALA A 167 8.86 -1.24 -9.38
C ALA A 167 8.70 -2.75 -9.59
N GLY A 168 9.71 -3.54 -9.24
CA GLY A 168 9.66 -5.01 -9.28
C GLY A 168 8.56 -5.56 -8.35
N MET A 169 8.47 -5.06 -7.13
CA MET A 169 7.41 -5.45 -6.18
C MET A 169 6.01 -5.16 -6.75
N LEU A 170 5.79 -4.01 -7.35
CA LEU A 170 4.51 -3.67 -7.98
C LEU A 170 4.16 -4.61 -9.13
N SER A 171 5.15 -5.00 -9.95
CA SER A 171 4.95 -5.97 -11.02
C SER A 171 4.55 -7.34 -10.47
N ILE A 172 5.18 -7.80 -9.39
CA ILE A 172 4.84 -9.05 -8.71
C ILE A 172 3.40 -8.98 -8.13
N VAL A 173 3.04 -7.86 -7.48
CA VAL A 173 1.68 -7.65 -6.95
C VAL A 173 0.64 -7.75 -8.07
N MET A 174 0.88 -7.12 -9.22
CA MET A 174 -0.04 -7.20 -10.36
C MET A 174 -0.21 -8.65 -10.84
N ALA A 175 0.89 -9.39 -11.01
CA ALA A 175 0.84 -10.79 -11.40
C ALA A 175 0.09 -11.67 -10.38
N LEU A 176 0.27 -11.44 -9.08
CA LEU A 176 -0.46 -12.15 -8.01
C LEU A 176 -1.97 -11.89 -8.07
N LEU A 177 -2.38 -10.66 -8.35
CA LEU A 177 -3.80 -10.28 -8.48
C LEU A 177 -4.43 -10.89 -9.75
N GLU A 178 -3.68 -10.95 -10.86
CA GLU A 178 -4.15 -11.52 -12.12
C GLU A 178 -4.34 -13.05 -12.05
N VAL A 179 -3.41 -13.74 -11.39
CA VAL A 179 -3.47 -15.21 -11.26
C VAL A 179 -4.56 -15.65 -10.28
N GLY A 180 -4.89 -14.84 -9.30
CA GLY A 180 -5.91 -15.18 -8.30
C GLY A 180 -5.56 -16.45 -7.49
N PRO A 181 -6.56 -17.32 -7.18
CA PRO A 181 -6.38 -18.47 -6.30
C PRO A 181 -5.80 -19.72 -6.99
N HIS A 182 -5.37 -19.66 -8.26
CA HIS A 182 -4.88 -20.84 -9.00
C HIS A 182 -3.50 -21.30 -8.51
N PRO A 183 -3.34 -22.52 -7.94
CA PRO A 183 -2.09 -22.96 -7.33
C PRO A 183 -0.89 -23.01 -8.28
N GLN A 184 -1.09 -23.47 -9.53
CA GLN A 184 -0.02 -23.54 -10.53
C GLN A 184 0.47 -22.15 -10.93
N GLY A 185 -0.44 -21.24 -11.27
CA GLY A 185 -0.08 -19.87 -11.61
C GLY A 185 0.60 -19.14 -10.45
N LEU A 186 0.17 -19.40 -9.21
CA LEU A 186 0.86 -18.85 -8.05
C LEU A 186 2.31 -19.33 -7.95
N ALA A 187 2.56 -20.63 -8.16
CA ALA A 187 3.91 -21.17 -8.11
C ALA A 187 4.83 -20.55 -9.17
N GLU A 188 4.29 -20.30 -10.38
CA GLU A 188 5.01 -19.62 -11.46
C GLU A 188 5.36 -18.15 -11.08
N VAL A 189 4.40 -17.42 -10.51
CA VAL A 189 4.64 -16.03 -10.06
C VAL A 189 5.68 -15.99 -8.95
N VAL A 190 5.65 -16.93 -8.00
CA VAL A 190 6.64 -17.03 -6.91
C VAL A 190 8.03 -17.31 -7.46
N ASP A 191 8.19 -18.28 -8.39
CA ASP A 191 9.47 -18.57 -9.02
C ASP A 191 10.05 -17.34 -9.74
N VAL A 192 9.23 -16.67 -10.54
CA VAL A 192 9.66 -15.46 -11.25
C VAL A 192 10.05 -14.36 -10.26
N ALA A 193 9.26 -14.14 -9.20
CA ALA A 193 9.55 -13.14 -8.18
C ALA A 193 10.89 -13.39 -7.47
N GLU A 194 11.15 -14.63 -7.06
CA GLU A 194 12.42 -15.00 -6.43
C GLU A 194 13.61 -14.78 -7.38
N ARG A 195 13.48 -15.16 -8.65
CA ARG A 195 14.51 -14.94 -9.67
C ARG A 195 14.77 -13.46 -9.94
N GLN A 196 13.73 -12.63 -9.99
CA GLN A 196 13.86 -11.19 -10.14
C GLN A 196 14.59 -10.55 -8.95
N LEU A 197 14.20 -10.89 -7.71
CA LEU A 197 14.89 -10.39 -6.52
C LEU A 197 16.33 -10.86 -6.45
N ARG A 198 16.61 -12.11 -6.83
CA ARG A 198 17.99 -12.64 -6.88
C ARG A 198 18.83 -11.91 -7.92
N LEU A 199 18.25 -11.61 -9.09
CA LEU A 199 18.94 -10.84 -10.13
C LEU A 199 19.29 -9.42 -9.63
N ILE A 200 18.34 -8.75 -8.98
CA ILE A 200 18.58 -7.43 -8.37
C ILE A 200 19.67 -7.52 -7.31
N ALA A 201 19.61 -8.49 -6.40
CA ALA A 201 20.58 -8.67 -5.33
C ALA A 201 22.01 -8.92 -5.88
N ILE A 202 22.15 -9.78 -6.90
CA ILE A 202 23.43 -10.02 -7.57
C ILE A 202 23.93 -8.74 -8.25
N GLY A 203 23.04 -8.01 -8.94
CA GLY A 203 23.38 -6.73 -9.58
C GLY A 203 23.91 -5.72 -8.56
N MET A 204 23.24 -5.59 -7.41
CA MET A 204 23.66 -4.68 -6.33
C MET A 204 25.04 -5.03 -5.76
N VAL A 205 25.35 -6.32 -5.56
CA VAL A 205 26.67 -6.75 -5.06
C VAL A 205 27.81 -6.37 -6.02
N HIS A 206 27.54 -6.33 -7.33
CA HIS A 206 28.53 -6.03 -8.36
C HIS A 206 28.47 -4.59 -8.88
N TRP A 207 27.56 -3.77 -8.34
CA TRP A 207 27.42 -2.38 -8.73
C TRP A 207 28.57 -1.54 -8.17
N HIS A 208 29.22 -0.78 -9.03
CA HIS A 208 30.24 0.17 -8.62
C HIS A 208 29.61 1.56 -8.51
N SER A 209 29.18 1.92 -7.30
CA SER A 209 28.68 3.26 -7.02
C SER A 209 29.86 4.25 -7.01
N THR A 210 29.74 5.29 -7.81
CA THR A 210 30.73 6.38 -7.87
C THR A 210 30.05 7.67 -7.51
N PRO A 211 30.56 8.43 -6.54
CA PRO A 211 30.04 9.76 -6.21
C PRO A 211 30.03 10.65 -7.44
N ARG A 212 28.93 11.36 -7.67
CA ARG A 212 28.80 12.36 -8.74
C ARG A 212 29.16 13.74 -8.26
#